data_8d4ed8dc51ebfcb5d7d14e2fa18a88ea
#
_entry.id   8d4ed8dc51ebfcb5d7d14e2fa18a88ea
#
_cell.length_a   1.000
_cell.length_b   1.000
_cell.length_c   1.000
_cell.angle_alpha   90.00
_cell.angle_beta   90.00
_cell.angle_gamma   90.00
#
_symmetry.space_group_name_H-M   'P 1'
#
loop_
_entity.id
_entity.type
_entity.pdbx_description
1 polymer ?
#
loop_
_entity_poly.entity_id
_entity_poly.type
_entity_poly.pdbx_seq_one_letter_code
_entity_poly.pdbx_strand_id
1 'polypeptide(L)'
;MPEYLSPGVYVEEVDRGPKPIEGVGTAMAAFVGFSEKAEFMRQVDGETVVEDVLGRPQLVTNWSQYVERFGGFVEGAYLPHAVYGYFNNGGGRCYVISVKTIGKAQAALLGSDGKPHLLARAKQAGFDGLRL
;
A
#
# COMPACT_ATOMS: atom_id res chain seq x y z
N MET A 1 43.54 -26.27 -1.83
CA MET A 1 44.85 -25.65 -2.08
C MET A 1 45.27 -25.99 -3.50
N PRO A 2 45.58 -25.01 -4.31
CA PRO A 2 46.17 -25.31 -5.60
C PRO A 2 47.55 -25.91 -5.39
N GLU A 3 47.83 -27.02 -6.11
CA GLU A 3 49.07 -27.73 -6.02
C GLU A 3 49.99 -27.26 -7.15
N TYR A 4 51.13 -26.64 -6.79
CA TYR A 4 52.12 -26.14 -7.74
C TYR A 4 53.20 -27.17 -7.96
N LEU A 5 53.34 -27.70 -9.19
CA LEU A 5 54.17 -28.82 -9.53
C LEU A 5 55.63 -28.46 -9.88
N SER A 6 55.97 -27.18 -9.94
CA SER A 6 57.35 -26.72 -10.24
C SER A 6 57.69 -25.44 -9.49
N PRO A 7 58.99 -25.24 -9.12
CA PRO A 7 59.38 -23.99 -8.47
C PRO A 7 59.25 -22.80 -9.43
N GLY A 8 58.59 -21.77 -8.96
CA GLY A 8 58.32 -20.53 -9.75
C GLY A 8 57.54 -19.52 -8.94
N VAL A 9 57.30 -18.38 -9.55
CA VAL A 9 56.38 -17.35 -8.98
C VAL A 9 55.00 -17.60 -9.55
N TYR A 10 54.06 -17.91 -8.68
CA TYR A 10 52.66 -18.12 -9.03
C TYR A 10 51.86 -16.96 -8.52
N VAL A 11 51.00 -16.37 -9.37
CA VAL A 11 50.07 -15.31 -9.01
C VAL A 11 48.70 -15.95 -8.88
N GLU A 12 48.16 -15.94 -7.66
CA GLU A 12 46.79 -16.35 -7.38
C GLU A 12 45.97 -15.06 -7.13
N GLU A 13 44.97 -14.84 -7.95
CA GLU A 13 44.03 -13.73 -7.76
C GLU A 13 42.99 -14.12 -6.72
N VAL A 14 43.13 -13.61 -5.49
CA VAL A 14 42.18 -13.84 -4.40
C VAL A 14 41.31 -12.60 -4.30
N ASP A 15 40.06 -12.72 -4.71
CA ASP A 15 39.05 -11.65 -4.56
C ASP A 15 38.69 -11.48 -3.07
N ARG A 16 39.41 -10.57 -2.39
CA ARG A 16 39.19 -10.18 -0.99
C ARG A 16 38.51 -8.80 -0.87
N GLY A 17 38.04 -8.26 -1.98
CA GLY A 17 37.33 -6.98 -1.96
C GLY A 17 36.01 -7.06 -1.19
N PRO A 18 35.52 -5.96 -0.58
CA PRO A 18 34.15 -5.91 -0.10
C PRO A 18 33.25 -6.13 -1.31
N LYS A 19 32.60 -7.29 -1.37
CA LYS A 19 31.57 -7.54 -2.38
C LYS A 19 30.51 -6.48 -2.21
N PRO A 20 30.17 -5.70 -3.27
CA PRO A 20 29.02 -4.80 -3.16
C PRO A 20 27.84 -5.66 -2.73
N ILE A 21 27.08 -5.17 -1.77
CA ILE A 21 25.80 -5.78 -1.40
C ILE A 21 24.95 -5.66 -2.66
N GLU A 22 24.92 -6.72 -3.45
CA GLU A 22 23.99 -6.80 -4.56
C GLU A 22 22.60 -6.70 -3.93
N GLY A 23 21.86 -5.64 -4.31
CA GLY A 23 20.47 -5.53 -3.92
C GLY A 23 19.79 -6.82 -4.31
N VAL A 24 19.36 -7.60 -3.31
CA VAL A 24 18.62 -8.84 -3.53
C VAL A 24 17.47 -8.49 -4.45
N GLY A 25 17.44 -9.10 -5.63
CA GLY A 25 16.46 -8.79 -6.66
C GLY A 25 15.06 -8.84 -6.08
N THR A 26 14.48 -7.67 -5.92
CA THR A 26 13.08 -7.35 -5.65
C THR A 26 12.32 -8.35 -4.78
N ALA A 27 12.57 -8.31 -3.48
CA ALA A 27 11.53 -8.70 -2.54
C ALA A 27 10.33 -7.78 -2.80
N MET A 28 9.19 -8.33 -3.19
CA MET A 28 7.97 -7.56 -3.38
C MET A 28 7.49 -7.09 -2.00
N ALA A 29 7.44 -5.79 -1.79
CA ALA A 29 6.99 -5.22 -0.54
C ALA A 29 5.48 -5.46 -0.35
N ALA A 30 5.07 -5.67 0.89
CA ALA A 30 3.66 -5.71 1.28
C ALA A 30 3.43 -4.73 2.43
N PHE A 31 2.38 -3.94 2.31
CA PHE A 31 1.98 -2.95 3.31
C PHE A 31 0.61 -3.30 3.85
N VAL A 32 0.48 -3.37 5.16
CA VAL A 32 -0.77 -3.69 5.87
C VAL A 32 -1.08 -2.56 6.83
N GLY A 33 -2.29 -2.03 6.77
CA GLY A 33 -2.66 -0.93 7.67
C GLY A 33 -4.06 -0.40 7.43
N PHE A 34 -4.32 0.80 7.95
CA PHE A 34 -5.59 1.50 7.80
C PHE A 34 -5.52 2.46 6.62
N SER A 35 -6.63 2.60 5.90
CA SER A 35 -6.78 3.51 4.76
C SER A 35 -8.05 4.33 4.86
N GLU A 36 -8.19 5.36 4.03
CA GLU A 36 -9.40 6.16 3.96
C GLU A 36 -10.58 5.36 3.41
N LYS A 37 -10.34 4.55 2.39
CA LYS A 37 -11.31 3.66 1.75
C LYS A 37 -10.64 2.37 1.31
N ALA A 38 -11.39 1.39 0.86
CA ALA A 38 -10.88 0.14 0.30
C ALA A 38 -11.84 -0.33 -0.80
N GLU A 39 -11.75 0.30 -1.97
CA GLU A 39 -12.68 0.10 -3.07
C GLU A 39 -11.92 -0.05 -4.39
N PHE A 40 -12.39 -0.94 -5.23
CA PHE A 40 -11.89 -1.09 -6.59
C PHE A 40 -13.03 -0.89 -7.58
N MET A 41 -12.87 0.08 -8.47
CA MET A 41 -13.83 0.35 -9.53
C MET A 41 -13.47 -0.49 -10.75
N ARG A 42 -14.39 -1.33 -11.20
CA ARG A 42 -14.25 -2.13 -12.41
C ARG A 42 -15.43 -1.88 -13.34
N GLN A 43 -15.14 -1.75 -14.61
CA GLN A 43 -16.17 -1.72 -15.64
C GLN A 43 -16.56 -3.14 -16.03
N VAL A 44 -17.84 -3.47 -15.91
CA VAL A 44 -18.43 -4.74 -16.33
C VAL A 44 -19.63 -4.39 -17.20
N ASP A 45 -19.61 -4.84 -18.47
CA ASP A 45 -20.70 -4.63 -19.44
C ASP A 45 -21.15 -3.16 -19.61
N GLY A 46 -20.19 -2.20 -19.45
CA GLY A 46 -20.47 -0.77 -19.57
C GLY A 46 -20.96 -0.09 -18.29
N GLU A 47 -21.18 -0.85 -17.22
CA GLU A 47 -21.49 -0.33 -15.88
C GLU A 47 -20.27 -0.31 -14.98
N THR A 48 -20.17 0.73 -14.15
CA THR A 48 -19.12 0.83 -13.13
C THR A 48 -19.55 0.08 -11.88
N VAL A 49 -18.89 -1.03 -11.60
CA VAL A 49 -19.10 -1.83 -10.39
C VAL A 49 -18.01 -1.47 -9.38
N VAL A 50 -18.42 -1.13 -8.16
CA VAL A 50 -17.52 -0.88 -7.02
C VAL A 50 -17.41 -2.19 -6.22
N GLU A 51 -16.18 -2.72 -6.15
CA GLU A 51 -15.87 -3.92 -5.37
C GLU A 51 -15.16 -3.52 -4.07
N ASP A 52 -15.65 -4.05 -2.94
CA ASP A 52 -14.97 -3.90 -1.65
C ASP A 52 -13.72 -4.81 -1.63
N VAL A 53 -12.56 -4.19 -1.40
CA VAL A 53 -11.27 -4.88 -1.32
C VAL A 53 -10.67 -4.89 0.09
N LEU A 54 -11.47 -4.61 1.10
CA LEU A 54 -11.05 -4.67 2.50
C LEU A 54 -10.53 -6.07 2.86
N GLY A 55 -9.37 -6.13 3.49
CA GLY A 55 -8.70 -7.39 3.85
C GLY A 55 -8.12 -8.18 2.68
N ARG A 56 -8.21 -7.69 1.45
CA ARG A 56 -7.70 -8.36 0.26
C ARG A 56 -6.42 -7.71 -0.26
N PRO A 57 -5.38 -8.48 -0.59
CA PRO A 57 -4.16 -7.93 -1.16
C PRO A 57 -4.42 -7.34 -2.55
N GLN A 58 -4.06 -6.09 -2.74
CA GLN A 58 -4.15 -5.38 -4.01
C GLN A 58 -2.76 -5.03 -4.52
N LEU A 59 -2.45 -5.41 -5.75
CA LEU A 59 -1.21 -5.01 -6.40
C LEU A 59 -1.31 -3.54 -6.82
N VAL A 60 -0.37 -2.74 -6.38
CA VAL A 60 -0.26 -1.31 -6.67
C VAL A 60 1.11 -1.03 -7.28
N THR A 61 1.13 -0.33 -8.41
CA THR A 61 2.36 -0.03 -9.16
C THR A 61 2.76 1.44 -9.12
N ASN A 62 1.90 2.30 -8.62
CA ASN A 62 2.17 3.73 -8.47
C ASN A 62 1.23 4.36 -7.43
N TRP A 63 1.57 5.58 -7.02
CA TRP A 63 0.80 6.33 -6.03
C TRP A 63 -0.64 6.63 -6.49
N SER A 64 -0.86 6.92 -7.78
CA SER A 64 -2.20 7.22 -8.30
C SER A 64 -3.16 6.03 -8.16
N GLN A 65 -2.70 4.82 -8.44
CA GLN A 65 -3.49 3.59 -8.21
C GLN A 65 -3.80 3.36 -6.72
N TYR A 66 -2.84 3.70 -5.84
CA TYR A 66 -3.09 3.63 -4.41
C TYR A 66 -4.23 4.57 -4.00
N VAL A 67 -4.16 5.84 -4.41
CA VAL A 67 -5.19 6.85 -4.09
C VAL A 67 -6.56 6.46 -4.64
N GLU A 68 -6.61 5.92 -5.85
CA GLU A 68 -7.85 5.47 -6.46
C GLU A 68 -8.54 4.38 -5.63
N ARG A 69 -7.79 3.41 -5.10
CA ARG A 69 -8.32 2.26 -4.37
C ARG A 69 -8.45 2.48 -2.87
N PHE A 70 -7.50 3.17 -2.28
CA PHE A 70 -7.37 3.29 -0.82
C PHE A 70 -7.56 4.71 -0.29
N GLY A 71 -7.67 5.70 -1.17
CA GLY A 71 -7.79 7.10 -0.79
C GLY A 71 -6.45 7.75 -0.52
N GLY A 72 -6.50 8.95 0.07
CA GLY A 72 -5.33 9.77 0.36
C GLY A 72 -4.85 9.66 1.80
N PHE A 73 -4.17 10.72 2.22
CA PHE A 73 -3.74 10.88 3.60
C PHE A 73 -4.93 11.19 4.49
N VAL A 74 -5.06 10.45 5.59
CA VAL A 74 -6.11 10.63 6.57
C VAL A 74 -5.51 10.48 7.96
N GLU A 75 -6.00 11.27 8.89
CA GLU A 75 -5.55 11.22 10.29
C GLU A 75 -5.82 9.84 10.91
N GLY A 76 -4.82 9.29 11.59
CA GLY A 76 -4.88 7.97 12.18
C GLY A 76 -4.50 6.81 11.23
N ALA A 77 -4.18 7.09 9.97
CA ALA A 77 -3.69 6.09 9.03
C ALA A 77 -2.24 6.36 8.62
N TYR A 78 -1.36 5.43 8.90
CA TYR A 78 0.05 5.49 8.49
C TYR A 78 0.33 4.78 7.16
N LEU A 79 -0.59 3.92 6.72
CA LEU A 79 -0.45 3.16 5.48
C LEU A 79 -0.20 4.06 4.25
N PRO A 80 -0.94 5.18 4.02
CA PRO A 80 -0.66 6.04 2.89
C PRO A 80 0.73 6.67 2.95
N HIS A 81 1.22 7.03 4.14
CA HIS A 81 2.57 7.59 4.30
C HIS A 81 3.67 6.57 3.95
N ALA A 82 3.50 5.32 4.38
CA ALA A 82 4.44 4.24 4.09
C ALA A 82 4.51 3.92 2.60
N VAL A 83 3.36 3.79 1.94
CA VAL A 83 3.28 3.50 0.50
C VAL A 83 3.80 4.67 -0.34
N TYR A 84 3.47 5.91 0.03
CA TYR A 84 4.00 7.11 -0.62
C TYR A 84 5.53 7.18 -0.52
N GLY A 85 6.07 6.97 0.70
CA GLY A 85 7.51 6.91 0.92
C GLY A 85 8.20 5.82 0.11
N TYR A 86 7.57 4.66 -0.03
CA TYR A 86 8.09 3.56 -0.85
C TYR A 86 8.23 3.94 -2.32
N PHE A 87 7.21 4.52 -2.94
CA PHE A 87 7.26 4.94 -4.33
C PHE A 87 8.23 6.10 -4.55
N ASN A 88 8.32 7.05 -3.63
CA ASN A 88 9.27 8.18 -3.70
C ASN A 88 10.73 7.74 -3.59
N ASN A 89 11.00 6.61 -2.96
CA ASN A 89 12.35 6.03 -2.85
C ASN A 89 12.65 4.97 -3.92
N GLY A 90 11.94 4.99 -5.04
CA GLY A 90 12.21 4.12 -6.17
C GLY A 90 11.52 2.76 -6.13
N GLY A 91 10.55 2.56 -5.26
CA GLY A 91 9.71 1.36 -5.24
C GLY A 91 8.93 1.21 -6.55
N GLY A 92 8.95 0.02 -7.14
CA GLY A 92 8.29 -0.24 -8.42
C GLY A 92 6.87 -0.75 -8.28
N ARG A 93 6.65 -1.70 -7.38
CA ARG A 93 5.34 -2.34 -7.14
C ARG A 93 5.29 -2.93 -5.74
N CYS A 94 4.11 -2.93 -5.15
CA CYS A 94 3.88 -3.52 -3.83
C CYS A 94 2.47 -4.06 -3.71
N TYR A 95 2.26 -4.95 -2.74
CA TYR A 95 0.93 -5.32 -2.30
C TYR A 95 0.48 -4.42 -1.16
N VAL A 96 -0.76 -3.99 -1.21
CA VAL A 96 -1.39 -3.19 -0.16
C VAL A 96 -2.63 -3.92 0.34
N ILE A 97 -2.75 -4.01 1.66
CA ILE A 97 -3.89 -4.63 2.34
C ILE A 97 -4.44 -3.63 3.35
N SER A 98 -5.64 -3.13 3.11
CA SER A 98 -6.35 -2.34 4.10
C SER A 98 -7.13 -3.27 5.03
N VAL A 99 -6.85 -3.20 6.32
CA VAL A 99 -7.55 -4.00 7.33
C VAL A 99 -8.70 -3.25 7.99
N LYS A 100 -8.73 -1.93 7.82
CA LYS A 100 -9.80 -1.06 8.32
C LYS A 100 -9.81 0.25 7.55
N THR A 101 -10.99 0.77 7.25
CA THR A 101 -11.14 2.10 6.66
C THR A 101 -11.43 3.15 7.73
N ILE A 102 -10.82 4.33 7.57
CA ILE A 102 -11.00 5.49 8.43
C ILE A 102 -11.58 6.61 7.56
N GLY A 103 -12.79 6.42 7.09
CA GLY A 103 -13.51 7.43 6.31
C GLY A 103 -14.20 8.46 7.20
N LYS A 104 -14.98 9.32 6.57
CA LYS A 104 -15.85 10.25 7.29
C LYS A 104 -17.02 9.49 7.88
N ALA A 105 -17.23 9.62 9.18
CA ALA A 105 -18.44 9.09 9.81
C ALA A 105 -19.67 9.78 9.23
N GLN A 106 -20.72 9.02 8.99
CA GLN A 106 -22.01 9.54 8.53
C GLN A 106 -23.15 8.75 9.15
N ALA A 107 -24.21 9.45 9.43
CA ALA A 107 -25.45 8.87 9.93
C ALA A 107 -26.64 9.48 9.18
N ALA A 108 -27.58 8.65 8.80
CA ALA A 108 -28.84 9.09 8.22
C ALA A 108 -29.92 9.11 9.28
N LEU A 109 -30.61 10.23 9.43
CA LEU A 109 -31.83 10.32 10.22
C LEU A 109 -32.98 9.91 9.32
N LEU A 110 -33.65 8.81 9.71
CA LEU A 110 -34.79 8.28 8.99
C LEU A 110 -36.07 8.95 9.49
N GLY A 111 -36.95 9.33 8.55
CA GLY A 111 -38.30 9.77 8.90
C GLY A 111 -39.19 8.62 9.32
N SER A 112 -40.42 8.92 9.76
CA SER A 112 -41.42 7.91 10.09
C SER A 112 -41.81 6.99 8.92
N ASP A 113 -41.47 7.38 7.71
CA ASP A 113 -41.64 6.64 6.46
C ASP A 113 -40.46 5.68 6.14
N GLY A 114 -39.46 5.61 7.02
CA GLY A 114 -38.25 4.79 6.85
C GLY A 114 -37.26 5.30 5.81
N LYS A 115 -37.48 6.50 5.25
CA LYS A 115 -36.59 7.11 4.26
C LYS A 115 -35.62 8.08 4.93
N PRO A 116 -34.41 8.24 4.39
CA PRO A 116 -33.44 9.20 4.90
C PRO A 116 -33.87 10.62 4.56
N HIS A 117 -34.17 11.44 5.58
CA HIS A 117 -34.53 12.85 5.43
C HIS A 117 -33.36 13.81 5.71
N LEU A 118 -32.41 13.38 6.55
CA LEU A 118 -31.20 14.16 6.85
C LEU A 118 -29.99 13.25 6.90
N LEU A 119 -28.90 13.67 6.25
CA LEU A 119 -27.61 13.02 6.31
C LEU A 119 -26.63 13.89 7.10
N ALA A 120 -26.26 13.46 8.30
CA ALA A 120 -25.16 14.05 9.06
C ALA A 120 -23.84 13.39 8.66
N ARG A 121 -22.85 14.20 8.28
CA ARG A 121 -21.52 13.71 7.89
C ARG A 121 -20.45 14.48 8.66
N ALA A 122 -19.45 13.77 9.17
CA ALA A 122 -18.29 14.38 9.79
C ALA A 122 -17.55 15.30 8.81
N LYS A 123 -17.09 16.45 9.28
CA LYS A 123 -16.32 17.41 8.48
C LYS A 123 -14.98 16.84 8.05
N GLN A 124 -14.33 16.06 8.93
CA GLN A 124 -13.02 15.45 8.72
C GLN A 124 -13.12 13.94 8.78
N ALA A 125 -12.29 13.24 7.99
CA ALA A 125 -12.06 11.82 8.12
C ALA A 125 -11.06 11.56 9.27
N GLY A 126 -11.06 10.33 9.82
CA GLY A 126 -10.15 9.93 10.87
C GLY A 126 -10.84 9.64 12.19
N PHE A 127 -10.04 9.37 13.22
CA PHE A 127 -10.56 8.98 14.53
C PHE A 127 -11.42 10.04 15.21
N ASP A 128 -11.10 11.33 15.02
CA ASP A 128 -11.87 12.42 15.61
C ASP A 128 -13.24 12.56 14.93
N GLY A 129 -13.35 12.24 13.64
CA GLY A 129 -14.61 12.20 12.91
C GLY A 129 -15.54 11.05 13.31
N LEU A 130 -15.01 10.03 13.99
CA LEU A 130 -15.77 8.86 14.47
C LEU A 130 -16.37 9.05 15.87
N ARG A 131 -16.11 10.18 16.52
CA ARG A 131 -16.60 10.53 17.87
C ARG A 131 -17.86 11.41 17.83
N LEU A 132 -18.74 11.17 16.89
CA LEU A 132 -20.04 11.84 16.83
C LEU A 132 -21.05 11.12 17.73
#